data_92b675e39b25ae9f928e2a252feb4f99
#
_entry.id   92b675e39b25ae9f928e2a252feb4f99
#
_cell.length_a   1.000
_cell.length_b   1.000
_cell.length_c   1.000
_cell.angle_alpha   90.00
_cell.angle_beta   90.00
_cell.angle_gamma   90.00
#
_symmetry.space_group_name_H-M   'P 1'
#
loop_
_entity.id
_entity.type
_entity.pdbx_description
1 polymer ?
#
loop_
_entity_poly.entity_id
_entity_poly.type
_entity_poly.pdbx_seq_one_letter_code
_entity_poly.pdbx_strand_id
1 'polypeptide(L)'
;MSLLSKSELRLRIGHEHCDLGLWQGLPWRRSCVEQVQGQGRGRAGIDAALAQLAAAGTELPGRARLVIEDDLVFYALLPATLAWGDVMARAERYFDDALGLPELQIELALAPGGRHWIAAALPGAELDPWLDALEERQIEVASLRLALLEDLQQVRRQITPDTSALALVREHGALVLGLDGGAIDRLSWERIDWHDTPALLTRLGALRGAAARQAGCLVPTTRAQHAALDLPGRQSGWQVLPALAGMEAGA
;
A
#
# COMPACT_ATOMS: atom_id res chain seq x y z
N MET A 1 15.59 32.76 -3.43
CA MET A 1 15.15 31.35 -3.38
C MET A 1 13.78 31.32 -2.71
N SER A 2 12.74 30.88 -3.44
CA SER A 2 11.37 30.88 -2.91
C SER A 2 11.21 29.81 -1.83
N LEU A 3 10.91 30.21 -0.60
CA LEU A 3 10.70 29.36 0.58
C LEU A 3 9.49 28.40 0.44
N LEU A 4 8.75 28.43 -0.67
CA LEU A 4 7.47 27.74 -0.83
C LEU A 4 7.52 26.49 -1.73
N SER A 5 8.54 26.33 -2.56
CA SER A 5 8.69 25.12 -3.40
C SER A 5 9.68 24.19 -2.75
N LYS A 6 9.19 23.21 -2.00
CA LYS A 6 10.02 22.13 -1.45
C LYS A 6 9.89 20.91 -2.36
N SER A 7 11.02 20.45 -2.87
CA SER A 7 11.11 19.12 -3.47
C SER A 7 11.11 18.04 -2.38
N GLU A 8 10.52 16.90 -2.71
CA GLU A 8 10.39 15.76 -1.81
C GLU A 8 10.50 14.47 -2.62
N LEU A 9 11.23 13.50 -2.10
CA LEU A 9 11.21 12.15 -2.64
C LEU A 9 9.98 11.40 -2.10
N ARG A 10 9.40 10.57 -2.96
CA ARG A 10 8.43 9.55 -2.52
C ARG A 10 8.92 8.20 -2.99
N LEU A 11 9.11 7.31 -2.05
CA LEU A 11 9.55 5.95 -2.29
C LEU A 11 8.39 5.02 -1.99
N ARG A 12 8.09 4.12 -2.91
CA ARG A 12 7.17 3.01 -2.73
C ARG A 12 7.98 1.73 -2.78
N ILE A 13 8.08 1.04 -1.64
CA ILE A 13 8.99 -0.07 -1.42
C ILE A 13 8.18 -1.36 -1.47
N GLY A 14 8.46 -2.20 -2.47
CA GLY A 14 7.90 -3.53 -2.65
C GLY A 14 8.94 -4.63 -2.47
N HIS A 15 8.52 -5.87 -2.67
CA HIS A 15 9.37 -7.04 -2.43
C HIS A 15 10.57 -7.11 -3.38
N GLU A 16 10.41 -6.74 -4.64
CA GLU A 16 11.43 -6.90 -5.70
C GLU A 16 11.91 -5.59 -6.29
N HIS A 17 11.28 -4.46 -5.94
CA HIS A 17 11.63 -3.15 -6.49
C HIS A 17 11.29 -2.01 -5.53
N CYS A 18 11.87 -0.86 -5.82
CA CYS A 18 11.53 0.41 -5.21
C CYS A 18 11.17 1.41 -6.31
N ASP A 19 9.93 1.88 -6.33
CA ASP A 19 9.53 3.02 -7.16
C ASP A 19 9.87 4.30 -6.43
N LEU A 20 10.58 5.20 -7.10
CA LEU A 20 10.99 6.46 -6.54
C LEU A 20 10.57 7.60 -7.46
N GLY A 21 9.82 8.56 -6.91
CA GLY A 21 9.38 9.77 -7.59
C GLY A 21 9.94 11.03 -6.94
N LEU A 22 10.42 11.96 -7.77
CA LEU A 22 10.75 13.33 -7.36
C LEU A 22 9.51 14.20 -7.51
N TRP A 23 9.04 14.74 -6.39
CA TRP A 23 7.87 15.61 -6.35
C TRP A 23 8.27 17.05 -6.10
N GLN A 24 7.74 17.97 -6.91
CA GLN A 24 8.01 19.40 -6.79
C GLN A 24 6.71 20.19 -6.78
N GLY A 25 6.76 21.38 -6.20
CA GLY A 25 5.65 22.32 -6.18
C GLY A 25 5.18 22.67 -4.77
N LEU A 26 4.06 23.41 -4.71
CA LEU A 26 3.43 23.81 -3.46
C LEU A 26 2.73 22.62 -2.80
N PRO A 27 2.58 22.58 -1.46
CA PRO A 27 1.97 21.44 -0.76
C PRO A 27 0.62 20.98 -1.31
N TRP A 28 -0.18 21.91 -1.84
CA TRP A 28 -1.50 21.66 -2.43
C TRP A 28 -1.49 21.45 -3.95
N ARG A 29 -0.35 21.63 -4.62
CA ARG A 29 -0.18 21.46 -6.06
C ARG A 29 1.22 20.92 -6.34
N ARG A 30 1.45 19.67 -5.93
CA ARG A 30 2.68 18.95 -6.23
C ARG A 30 2.47 18.02 -7.43
N SER A 31 3.49 17.96 -8.27
CA SER A 31 3.54 17.01 -9.39
C SER A 31 4.82 16.20 -9.31
N CYS A 32 4.74 14.94 -9.77
CA CYS A 32 5.90 14.12 -10.01
C CYS A 32 6.60 14.65 -11.28
N VAL A 33 7.86 15.05 -11.15
CA VAL A 33 8.65 15.60 -12.26
C VAL A 33 9.60 14.57 -12.84
N GLU A 34 9.96 13.57 -12.06
CA GLU A 34 10.82 12.46 -12.47
C GLU A 34 10.47 11.22 -11.69
N GLN A 35 10.50 10.08 -12.36
CA GLN A 35 10.21 8.78 -11.74
C GLN A 35 11.19 7.75 -12.25
N VAL A 36 11.70 6.93 -11.34
CA VAL A 36 12.58 5.80 -11.64
C VAL A 36 12.15 4.58 -10.84
N GLN A 37 12.55 3.39 -11.30
CA GLN A 37 12.34 2.15 -10.59
C GLN A 37 13.68 1.45 -10.36
N GLY A 38 14.04 1.28 -9.09
CA GLY A 38 15.21 0.50 -8.70
C GLY A 38 14.85 -0.96 -8.50
N GLN A 39 15.52 -1.86 -9.21
CA GLN A 39 15.33 -3.30 -9.06
C GLN A 39 16.15 -3.82 -7.88
N GLY A 40 15.57 -4.76 -7.15
CA GLY A 40 16.19 -5.41 -6.00
C GLY A 40 15.35 -5.28 -4.73
N ARG A 41 15.53 -6.25 -3.83
CA ARG A 41 14.81 -6.30 -2.57
C ARG A 41 15.34 -5.26 -1.58
N GLY A 42 14.45 -4.56 -0.92
CA GLY A 42 14.75 -3.68 0.21
C GLY A 42 15.78 -2.60 -0.13
N ARG A 43 16.88 -2.53 0.64
CA ARG A 43 17.96 -1.55 0.46
C ARG A 43 18.51 -1.52 -0.98
N ALA A 44 18.70 -2.69 -1.60
CA ALA A 44 19.25 -2.74 -2.96
C ALA A 44 18.35 -2.03 -3.97
N GLY A 45 17.03 -2.16 -3.86
CA GLY A 45 16.08 -1.43 -4.71
C GLY A 45 16.14 0.08 -4.48
N ILE A 46 16.26 0.52 -3.22
CA ILE A 46 16.39 1.94 -2.88
C ILE A 46 17.70 2.51 -3.45
N ASP A 47 18.82 1.82 -3.24
CA ASP A 47 20.13 2.24 -3.76
C ASP A 47 20.14 2.35 -5.29
N ALA A 48 19.53 1.37 -5.98
CA ALA A 48 19.41 1.38 -7.43
C ALA A 48 18.55 2.55 -7.94
N ALA A 49 17.41 2.84 -7.28
CA ALA A 49 16.55 3.96 -7.66
C ALA A 49 17.24 5.32 -7.45
N LEU A 50 17.89 5.50 -6.29
CA LEU A 50 18.63 6.74 -5.98
C LEU A 50 19.80 6.94 -6.95
N ALA A 51 20.51 5.87 -7.31
CA ALA A 51 21.60 5.94 -8.29
C ALA A 51 21.10 6.35 -9.69
N GLN A 52 19.92 5.89 -10.11
CA GLN A 52 19.30 6.30 -11.38
C GLN A 52 18.98 7.79 -11.40
N LEU A 53 18.36 8.34 -10.35
CA LEU A 53 18.11 9.78 -10.26
C LEU A 53 19.41 10.60 -10.27
N ALA A 54 20.42 10.16 -9.53
CA ALA A 54 21.72 10.83 -9.50
C ALA A 54 22.41 10.80 -10.88
N ALA A 55 22.31 9.68 -11.60
CA ALA A 55 22.85 9.55 -12.96
C ALA A 55 22.15 10.47 -13.98
N ALA A 56 20.86 10.78 -13.75
CA ALA A 56 20.11 11.77 -14.54
C ALA A 56 20.54 13.23 -14.22
N GLY A 57 21.45 13.44 -13.27
CA GLY A 57 21.91 14.77 -12.87
C GLY A 57 20.94 15.48 -11.91
N THR A 58 19.99 14.74 -11.33
CA THR A 58 18.98 15.29 -10.43
C THR A 58 19.55 15.46 -9.03
N GLU A 59 19.44 16.67 -8.49
CA GLU A 59 19.79 16.95 -7.09
C GLU A 59 18.76 16.29 -6.16
N LEU A 60 19.26 15.41 -5.28
CA LEU A 60 18.40 14.69 -4.35
C LEU A 60 17.90 15.64 -3.25
N PRO A 61 16.57 15.71 -3.00
CA PRO A 61 16.04 16.45 -1.87
C PRO A 61 16.45 15.82 -0.54
N GLY A 62 16.71 16.65 0.47
CA GLY A 62 17.03 16.18 1.83
C GLY A 62 15.83 15.61 2.59
N ARG A 63 14.71 15.26 1.91
CA ARG A 63 13.50 14.76 2.56
C ARG A 63 12.77 13.74 1.71
N ALA A 64 12.32 12.65 2.36
CA ALA A 64 11.59 11.57 1.71
C ALA A 64 10.32 11.19 2.47
N ARG A 65 9.35 10.63 1.74
CA ARG A 65 8.23 9.84 2.29
C ARG A 65 8.33 8.42 1.78
N LEU A 66 8.15 7.48 2.69
CA LEU A 66 8.15 6.06 2.39
C LEU A 66 6.72 5.53 2.42
N VAL A 67 6.37 4.72 1.44
CA VAL A 67 5.16 3.92 1.39
C VAL A 67 5.59 2.46 1.27
N ILE A 68 5.15 1.63 2.19
CA ILE A 68 5.49 0.20 2.22
C ILE A 68 4.36 -0.59 1.59
N GLU A 69 4.69 -1.44 0.62
CA GLU A 69 3.73 -2.31 -0.05
C GLU A 69 3.22 -3.43 0.85
N ASP A 70 2.01 -3.88 0.56
CA ASP A 70 1.27 -4.84 1.40
C ASP A 70 1.90 -6.24 1.42
N ASP A 71 2.73 -6.57 0.44
CA ASP A 71 3.46 -7.84 0.36
C ASP A 71 4.64 -7.96 1.33
N LEU A 72 5.04 -6.84 1.93
CA LEU A 72 6.08 -6.74 2.97
C LEU A 72 5.50 -6.67 4.39
N VAL A 73 4.19 -6.52 4.53
CA VAL A 73 3.54 -6.19 5.80
C VAL A 73 2.63 -7.32 6.26
N PHE A 74 2.72 -7.68 7.52
CA PHE A 74 1.77 -8.59 8.16
C PHE A 74 0.62 -7.80 8.75
N TYR A 75 -0.60 -8.21 8.44
CA TYR A 75 -1.80 -7.52 8.91
C TYR A 75 -2.65 -8.37 9.83
N ALA A 76 -3.27 -7.74 10.82
CA ALA A 76 -4.32 -8.34 11.65
C ALA A 76 -5.47 -7.36 11.88
N LEU A 77 -6.67 -7.89 12.07
CA LEU A 77 -7.84 -7.11 12.53
C LEU A 77 -8.09 -7.41 14.00
N LEU A 78 -8.15 -6.36 14.82
CA LEU A 78 -8.41 -6.45 16.24
C LEU A 78 -9.69 -5.67 16.58
N PRO A 79 -10.52 -6.13 17.53
CA PRO A 79 -11.76 -5.44 17.90
C PRO A 79 -11.51 -4.00 18.39
N ALA A 80 -12.29 -3.03 17.88
CA ALA A 80 -12.19 -1.63 18.30
C ALA A 80 -12.79 -1.36 19.71
N THR A 81 -13.32 -2.39 20.37
CA THR A 81 -13.79 -2.29 21.77
C THR A 81 -12.64 -2.23 22.78
N LEU A 82 -11.41 -2.51 22.35
CA LEU A 82 -10.22 -2.44 23.20
C LEU A 82 -9.73 -0.99 23.34
N ALA A 83 -9.29 -0.62 24.54
CA ALA A 83 -8.57 0.63 24.74
C ALA A 83 -7.20 0.59 24.04
N TRP A 84 -6.63 1.77 23.71
CA TRP A 84 -5.39 1.86 22.94
C TRP A 84 -4.23 1.01 23.49
N GLY A 85 -3.99 1.07 24.81
CA GLY A 85 -2.91 0.27 25.44
C GLY A 85 -3.15 -1.23 25.33
N ASP A 86 -4.41 -1.67 25.46
CA ASP A 86 -4.78 -3.09 25.38
C ASP A 86 -4.69 -3.61 23.94
N VAL A 87 -5.05 -2.79 22.95
CA VAL A 87 -4.96 -3.19 21.54
C VAL A 87 -3.51 -3.34 21.09
N MET A 88 -2.61 -2.45 21.53
CA MET A 88 -1.19 -2.58 21.23
C MET A 88 -0.60 -3.87 21.82
N ALA A 89 -0.80 -4.11 23.11
CA ALA A 89 -0.33 -5.33 23.77
C ALA A 89 -0.95 -6.61 23.17
N ARG A 90 -2.16 -6.52 22.61
CA ARG A 90 -2.78 -7.64 21.91
C ARG A 90 -2.19 -7.85 20.51
N ALA A 91 -1.86 -6.77 19.80
CA ALA A 91 -1.18 -6.83 18.50
C ALA A 91 0.21 -7.47 18.65
N GLU A 92 0.99 -7.01 19.63
CA GLU A 92 2.32 -7.55 19.93
C GLU A 92 2.25 -9.07 20.16
N ARG A 93 1.36 -9.51 21.07
CA ARG A 93 1.18 -10.94 21.34
C ARG A 93 0.72 -11.72 20.12
N TYR A 94 -0.22 -11.17 19.34
CA TYR A 94 -0.71 -11.84 18.14
C TYR A 94 0.40 -12.08 17.13
N PHE A 95 1.22 -11.06 16.86
CA PHE A 95 2.31 -11.20 15.90
C PHE A 95 3.47 -12.03 16.44
N ASP A 96 3.76 -11.97 17.74
CA ASP A 96 4.75 -12.83 18.38
C ASP A 96 4.33 -14.31 18.24
N ASP A 97 3.09 -14.64 18.61
CA ASP A 97 2.55 -15.99 18.49
C ASP A 97 2.46 -16.48 17.04
N ALA A 98 2.10 -15.59 16.09
CA ALA A 98 1.86 -15.98 14.70
C ALA A 98 3.15 -16.04 13.87
N LEU A 99 4.12 -15.19 14.13
CA LEU A 99 5.32 -15.01 13.32
C LEU A 99 6.59 -15.50 14.01
N GLY A 100 6.66 -15.35 15.34
CA GLY A 100 7.86 -15.68 16.11
C GLY A 100 9.09 -14.86 15.68
N LEU A 101 8.90 -13.69 15.09
CA LEU A 101 9.96 -12.82 14.61
C LEU A 101 10.32 -11.78 15.68
N PRO A 102 11.62 -11.55 15.94
CA PRO A 102 12.05 -10.51 16.87
C PRO A 102 11.86 -9.10 16.27
N GLU A 103 11.79 -8.11 17.14
CA GLU A 103 11.90 -6.68 16.79
C GLU A 103 10.89 -6.22 15.71
N LEU A 104 9.62 -6.60 15.87
CA LEU A 104 8.56 -6.14 15.00
C LEU A 104 8.23 -4.66 15.28
N GLN A 105 8.23 -3.84 14.25
CA GLN A 105 7.64 -2.51 14.27
C GLN A 105 6.15 -2.65 14.02
N ILE A 106 5.31 -2.24 14.98
CA ILE A 106 3.86 -2.39 14.91
C ILE A 106 3.20 -1.02 14.84
N GLU A 107 2.33 -0.86 13.85
CA GLU A 107 1.46 0.31 13.70
C GLU A 107 0.01 -0.10 13.84
N LEU A 108 -0.80 0.79 14.43
CA LEU A 108 -2.23 0.61 14.60
C LEU A 108 -2.98 1.75 13.91
N ALA A 109 -3.96 1.41 13.11
CA ALA A 109 -4.89 2.36 12.51
C ALA A 109 -6.33 1.92 12.74
N LEU A 110 -7.23 2.86 13.03
CA LEU A 110 -8.65 2.54 13.10
C LEU A 110 -9.17 2.27 11.68
N ALA A 111 -9.73 1.08 11.48
CA ALA A 111 -10.29 0.69 10.18
C ALA A 111 -11.52 1.56 9.82
N PRO A 112 -11.79 1.80 8.52
CA PRO A 112 -13.05 2.37 8.08
C PRO A 112 -14.25 1.68 8.72
N GLY A 113 -15.23 2.46 9.17
CA GLY A 113 -16.39 1.98 9.91
C GLY A 113 -16.19 1.80 11.41
N GLY A 114 -14.95 1.92 11.91
CA GLY A 114 -14.64 2.01 13.35
C GLY A 114 -14.88 0.74 14.17
N ARG A 115 -15.14 -0.41 13.54
CA ARG A 115 -15.40 -1.68 14.24
C ARG A 115 -14.13 -2.44 14.62
N HIS A 116 -13.03 -2.20 13.91
CA HIS A 116 -11.77 -2.89 14.09
C HIS A 116 -10.58 -1.93 14.04
N TRP A 117 -9.49 -2.31 14.68
CA TRP A 117 -8.17 -1.78 14.43
C TRP A 117 -7.50 -2.63 13.36
N ILE A 118 -6.84 -1.99 12.40
CA ILE A 118 -5.87 -2.63 11.52
C ILE A 118 -4.54 -2.55 12.27
N ALA A 119 -4.01 -3.69 12.65
CA ALA A 119 -2.66 -3.81 13.14
C ALA A 119 -1.77 -4.24 11.98
N ALA A 120 -0.65 -3.57 11.82
CA ALA A 120 0.34 -3.85 10.79
C ALA A 120 1.70 -4.07 11.45
N ALA A 121 2.41 -5.12 11.05
CA ALA A 121 3.73 -5.45 11.57
C ALA A 121 4.74 -5.58 10.43
N LEU A 122 5.91 -5.00 10.64
CA LEU A 122 7.08 -5.10 9.76
C LEU A 122 8.30 -5.48 10.60
N PRO A 123 9.12 -6.48 10.17
CA PRO A 123 10.37 -6.78 10.86
C PRO A 123 11.34 -5.58 10.83
N GLY A 124 11.89 -5.20 11.99
CA GLY A 124 12.89 -4.14 12.09
C GLY A 124 14.11 -4.42 11.21
N ALA A 125 14.53 -5.68 11.15
CA ALA A 125 15.62 -6.12 10.28
C ALA A 125 15.39 -5.82 8.77
N GLU A 126 14.14 -5.65 8.31
CA GLU A 126 13.85 -5.18 6.95
C GLU A 126 13.85 -3.65 6.89
N LEU A 127 13.29 -2.96 7.89
CA LEU A 127 13.11 -1.51 7.89
C LEU A 127 14.43 -0.75 8.10
N ASP A 128 15.24 -1.17 9.06
CA ASP A 128 16.46 -0.45 9.44
C ASP A 128 17.43 -0.24 8.26
N PRO A 129 17.73 -1.24 7.39
CA PRO A 129 18.58 -1.03 6.22
C PRO A 129 18.03 -0.02 5.21
N TRP A 130 16.69 0.19 5.16
CA TRP A 130 16.08 1.20 4.28
C TRP A 130 16.29 2.61 4.83
N LEU A 131 16.13 2.76 6.15
CA LEU A 131 16.38 4.04 6.83
C LEU A 131 17.85 4.42 6.73
N ASP A 132 18.77 3.46 6.95
CA ASP A 132 20.22 3.66 6.81
C ASP A 132 20.59 4.12 5.40
N ALA A 133 20.01 3.50 4.34
CA ALA A 133 20.29 3.88 2.97
C ALA A 133 19.93 5.33 2.63
N LEU A 134 18.91 5.87 3.27
CA LEU A 134 18.50 7.27 3.14
C LEU A 134 19.36 8.20 4.03
N GLU A 135 19.63 7.80 5.25
CA GLU A 135 20.47 8.58 6.21
C GLU A 135 21.89 8.77 5.68
N GLU A 136 22.52 7.74 5.10
CA GLU A 136 23.83 7.81 4.46
C GLU A 136 23.90 8.87 3.35
N ARG A 137 22.74 9.24 2.76
CA ARG A 137 22.60 10.28 1.74
C ARG A 137 22.04 11.59 2.28
N GLN A 138 21.96 11.72 3.59
CA GLN A 138 21.41 12.89 4.28
C GLN A 138 19.95 13.19 3.90
N ILE A 139 19.16 12.14 3.65
CA ILE A 139 17.74 12.22 3.32
C ILE A 139 16.92 11.87 4.58
N GLU A 140 16.26 12.86 5.16
CA GLU A 140 15.36 12.68 6.30
C GLU A 140 14.06 11.99 5.90
N VAL A 141 13.66 10.95 6.61
CA VAL A 141 12.37 10.30 6.45
C VAL A 141 11.28 11.10 7.16
N ALA A 142 10.51 11.85 6.41
CA ALA A 142 9.45 12.71 6.93
C ALA A 142 8.19 11.96 7.35
N SER A 143 7.93 10.82 6.72
CA SER A 143 6.84 9.91 7.09
C SER A 143 7.06 8.53 6.49
N LEU A 144 6.60 7.52 7.22
CA LEU A 144 6.47 6.16 6.77
C LEU A 144 4.98 5.83 6.79
N ARG A 145 4.46 5.22 5.72
CA ARG A 145 3.06 4.87 5.58
C ARG A 145 2.90 3.49 4.95
N LEU A 146 1.77 2.88 5.18
CA LEU A 146 1.37 1.61 4.58
C LEU A 146 0.55 1.89 3.32
N ALA A 147 0.81 1.14 2.25
CA ALA A 147 0.08 1.26 0.99
C ALA A 147 -1.43 1.07 1.20
N LEU A 148 -1.84 0.07 1.98
CA LEU A 148 -3.24 -0.15 2.36
C LEU A 148 -3.93 1.13 2.84
N LEU A 149 -3.31 1.87 3.78
CA LEU A 149 -3.95 3.02 4.39
C LEU A 149 -4.07 4.21 3.43
N GLU A 150 -3.06 4.43 2.59
CA GLU A 150 -3.11 5.46 1.54
C GLU A 150 -4.17 5.14 0.50
N ASP A 151 -4.22 3.90 0.04
CA ASP A 151 -5.13 3.46 -1.00
C ASP A 151 -6.59 3.46 -0.51
N LEU A 152 -6.83 3.06 0.73
CA LEU A 152 -8.16 3.19 1.35
C LEU A 152 -8.64 4.64 1.41
N GLN A 153 -7.73 5.61 1.65
CA GLN A 153 -8.10 7.03 1.59
C GLN A 153 -8.50 7.47 0.18
N GLN A 154 -7.84 6.96 -0.85
CA GLN A 154 -8.17 7.29 -2.24
C GLN A 154 -9.53 6.74 -2.66
N VAL A 155 -9.83 5.49 -2.28
CA VAL A 155 -11.07 4.82 -2.71
C VAL A 155 -12.25 4.99 -1.74
N ARG A 156 -12.07 5.62 -0.59
CA ARG A 156 -13.10 5.72 0.46
C ARG A 156 -14.46 6.26 -0.01
N ARG A 157 -14.46 7.12 -1.04
CA ARG A 157 -15.70 7.70 -1.59
C ARG A 157 -16.45 6.75 -2.51
N GLN A 158 -15.78 5.73 -3.01
CA GLN A 158 -16.35 4.69 -3.86
C GLN A 158 -16.89 3.50 -3.03
N ILE A 159 -16.46 3.37 -1.77
CA ILE A 159 -16.97 2.37 -0.84
C ILE A 159 -18.34 2.85 -0.33
N THR A 160 -19.37 2.10 -0.68
CA THR A 160 -20.75 2.35 -0.22
C THR A 160 -21.15 1.30 0.81
N PRO A 161 -22.23 1.51 1.59
CA PRO A 161 -22.76 0.48 2.50
C PRO A 161 -23.11 -0.84 1.82
N ASP A 162 -23.38 -0.82 0.51
CA ASP A 162 -23.70 -2.01 -0.30
C ASP A 162 -22.43 -2.70 -0.85
N THR A 163 -21.25 -2.15 -0.61
CA THR A 163 -19.98 -2.78 -0.99
C THR A 163 -19.66 -3.89 0.00
N SER A 164 -19.59 -5.15 -0.48
CA SER A 164 -19.31 -6.33 0.36
C SER A 164 -17.83 -6.74 0.38
N ALA A 165 -17.07 -6.32 -0.62
CA ALA A 165 -15.65 -6.64 -0.72
C ALA A 165 -14.89 -5.55 -1.47
N LEU A 166 -13.63 -5.34 -1.09
CA LEU A 166 -12.67 -4.51 -1.78
C LEU A 166 -11.42 -5.35 -2.02
N ALA A 167 -10.97 -5.44 -3.27
CA ALA A 167 -9.73 -6.14 -3.61
C ALA A 167 -8.73 -5.12 -4.19
N LEU A 168 -7.67 -4.85 -3.47
CA LEU A 168 -6.54 -4.03 -3.91
C LEU A 168 -5.56 -4.94 -4.66
N VAL A 169 -5.46 -4.79 -5.98
CA VAL A 169 -4.60 -5.63 -6.81
C VAL A 169 -3.18 -5.07 -6.77
N ARG A 170 -2.23 -5.93 -6.39
CA ARG A 170 -0.80 -5.64 -6.33
C ARG A 170 -0.05 -6.39 -7.41
N GLU A 171 1.24 -6.18 -7.51
CA GLU A 171 2.08 -6.89 -8.48
C GLU A 171 2.13 -8.40 -8.18
N HIS A 172 2.28 -8.78 -6.92
CA HIS A 172 2.47 -10.18 -6.48
C HIS A 172 1.25 -10.75 -5.76
N GLY A 173 0.07 -10.13 -5.87
CA GLY A 173 -1.12 -10.62 -5.20
C GLY A 173 -2.27 -9.64 -5.14
N ALA A 174 -3.18 -9.89 -4.21
CA ALA A 174 -4.27 -8.98 -3.90
C ALA A 174 -4.53 -8.94 -2.39
N LEU A 175 -4.68 -7.74 -1.86
CA LEU A 175 -5.19 -7.55 -0.50
C LEU A 175 -6.71 -7.46 -0.56
N VAL A 176 -7.38 -8.42 0.07
CA VAL A 176 -8.84 -8.54 0.04
C VAL A 176 -9.44 -8.13 1.38
N LEU A 177 -10.32 -7.17 1.34
CA LEU A 177 -11.08 -6.67 2.47
C LEU A 177 -12.53 -7.10 2.35
N GLY A 178 -13.06 -7.79 3.36
CA GLY A 178 -14.49 -8.00 3.52
C GLY A 178 -15.11 -6.77 4.19
N LEU A 179 -16.31 -6.39 3.73
CA LEU A 179 -17.02 -5.23 4.21
C LEU A 179 -18.43 -5.61 4.67
N ASP A 180 -18.85 -5.08 5.82
CA ASP A 180 -20.22 -5.16 6.32
C ASP A 180 -20.71 -3.76 6.67
N GLY A 181 -21.69 -3.26 5.88
CA GLY A 181 -22.21 -1.90 6.03
C GLY A 181 -21.13 -0.81 5.89
N GLY A 182 -20.11 -1.03 5.07
CA GLY A 182 -18.98 -0.11 4.86
C GLY A 182 -17.86 -0.22 5.91
N ALA A 183 -18.01 -1.09 6.93
CA ALA A 183 -16.97 -1.37 7.91
C ALA A 183 -16.15 -2.59 7.47
N ILE A 184 -14.83 -2.52 7.63
CA ILE A 184 -13.95 -3.67 7.37
C ILE A 184 -14.15 -4.69 8.48
N ASP A 185 -14.51 -5.93 8.11
CA ASP A 185 -14.71 -7.07 9.01
C ASP A 185 -13.75 -8.25 8.74
N ARG A 186 -13.07 -8.22 7.60
CA ARG A 186 -12.10 -9.25 7.21
C ARG A 186 -10.99 -8.64 6.38
N LEU A 187 -9.79 -9.18 6.51
CA LEU A 187 -8.61 -8.82 5.74
C LEU A 187 -7.81 -10.07 5.44
N SER A 188 -7.42 -10.28 4.19
CA SER A 188 -6.55 -11.37 3.78
C SER A 188 -5.64 -10.95 2.65
N TRP A 189 -4.41 -11.45 2.68
CA TRP A 189 -3.47 -11.35 1.56
C TRP A 189 -3.55 -12.63 0.72
N GLU A 190 -3.77 -12.47 -0.58
CA GLU A 190 -3.86 -13.57 -1.54
C GLU A 190 -2.70 -13.49 -2.54
N ARG A 191 -1.84 -14.49 -2.55
CA ARG A 191 -0.76 -14.60 -3.52
C ARG A 191 -1.32 -15.13 -4.83
N ILE A 192 -1.63 -14.24 -5.75
CA ILE A 192 -2.22 -14.57 -7.05
C ILE A 192 -1.60 -13.65 -8.09
N ASP A 193 -1.14 -14.23 -9.18
CA ASP A 193 -0.69 -13.46 -10.33
C ASP A 193 -1.88 -12.79 -11.02
N TRP A 194 -1.89 -11.48 -11.09
CA TRP A 194 -2.95 -10.73 -11.75
C TRP A 194 -2.95 -10.90 -13.28
N HIS A 195 -1.82 -11.36 -13.88
CA HIS A 195 -1.75 -11.69 -15.29
C HIS A 195 -2.61 -12.92 -15.62
N ASP A 196 -2.80 -13.84 -14.67
CA ASP A 196 -3.83 -14.88 -14.76
C ASP A 196 -5.18 -14.33 -14.25
N THR A 197 -5.75 -13.39 -15.02
CA THR A 197 -7.01 -12.73 -14.69
C THR A 197 -8.15 -13.72 -14.38
N PRO A 198 -8.35 -14.84 -15.12
CA PRO A 198 -9.38 -15.82 -14.78
C PRO A 198 -9.19 -16.45 -13.40
N ALA A 199 -7.97 -16.86 -13.05
CA ALA A 199 -7.66 -17.43 -11.72
C ALA A 199 -7.88 -16.40 -10.61
N LEU A 200 -7.41 -15.17 -10.81
CA LEU A 200 -7.61 -14.06 -9.88
C LEU A 200 -9.12 -13.85 -9.60
N LEU A 201 -9.93 -13.66 -10.63
CA LEU A 201 -11.36 -13.37 -10.48
C LEU A 201 -12.13 -14.55 -9.87
N THR A 202 -11.76 -15.79 -10.18
CA THR A 202 -12.33 -16.98 -9.57
C THR A 202 -12.04 -17.00 -8.05
N ARG A 203 -10.80 -16.75 -7.67
CA ARG A 203 -10.40 -16.72 -6.25
C ARG A 203 -11.08 -15.57 -5.49
N LEU A 204 -11.08 -14.38 -6.06
CA LEU A 204 -11.76 -13.22 -5.46
C LEU A 204 -13.26 -13.45 -5.33
N GLY A 205 -13.90 -14.10 -6.31
CA GLY A 205 -15.30 -14.51 -6.25
C GLY A 205 -15.57 -15.47 -5.10
N ALA A 206 -14.70 -16.45 -4.87
CA ALA A 206 -14.81 -17.38 -3.76
C ALA A 206 -14.69 -16.68 -2.40
N LEU A 207 -13.79 -15.71 -2.28
CA LEU A 207 -13.60 -14.92 -1.04
C LEU A 207 -14.77 -13.97 -0.75
N ARG A 208 -15.42 -13.44 -1.78
CA ARG A 208 -16.65 -12.64 -1.64
C ARG A 208 -17.81 -13.46 -1.09
N GLY A 209 -17.84 -14.77 -1.37
CA GLY A 209 -18.79 -15.72 -0.80
C GLY A 209 -20.26 -15.46 -1.12
N ALA A 210 -21.17 -15.88 -0.21
CA ALA A 210 -22.61 -15.74 -0.38
C ALA A 210 -23.12 -14.27 -0.40
N ALA A 211 -22.32 -13.32 0.02
CA ALA A 211 -22.58 -11.87 -0.13
C ALA A 211 -22.48 -11.39 -1.59
N ALA A 212 -22.37 -12.31 -2.55
CA ALA A 212 -22.25 -12.03 -3.99
C ALA A 212 -23.40 -11.21 -4.61
N ARG A 213 -24.49 -10.97 -3.87
CA ARG A 213 -25.57 -10.07 -4.30
C ARG A 213 -25.23 -8.58 -4.14
N GLN A 214 -24.22 -8.27 -3.31
CA GLN A 214 -23.70 -6.92 -3.12
C GLN A 214 -22.48 -6.67 -4.02
N ALA A 215 -22.22 -5.43 -4.37
CA ALA A 215 -21.11 -5.09 -5.24
C ALA A 215 -19.76 -5.37 -4.58
N GLY A 216 -18.83 -5.98 -5.31
CA GLY A 216 -17.42 -6.00 -4.95
C GLY A 216 -16.69 -4.93 -5.76
N CYS A 217 -15.73 -4.24 -5.14
CA CYS A 217 -14.87 -3.27 -5.81
C CYS A 217 -13.49 -3.87 -6.06
N LEU A 218 -13.04 -3.83 -7.30
CA LEU A 218 -11.70 -4.21 -7.73
C LEU A 218 -10.88 -2.94 -7.99
N VAL A 219 -9.77 -2.81 -7.31
CA VAL A 219 -8.92 -1.61 -7.33
C VAL A 219 -7.55 -1.96 -7.90
N PRO A 220 -7.34 -1.72 -9.20
CA PRO A 220 -6.02 -1.82 -9.80
C PRO A 220 -5.07 -0.75 -9.25
N THR A 221 -3.81 -1.07 -9.06
CA THR A 221 -2.79 -0.08 -8.68
C THR A 221 -2.13 0.57 -9.88
N THR A 222 -2.15 -0.09 -11.05
CA THR A 222 -1.55 0.43 -12.28
C THR A 222 -2.57 0.52 -13.41
N ARG A 223 -2.27 1.36 -14.43
CA ARG A 223 -3.08 1.45 -15.65
C ARG A 223 -3.09 0.14 -16.44
N ALA A 224 -1.98 -0.60 -16.43
CA ALA A 224 -1.88 -1.90 -17.10
C ALA A 224 -2.84 -2.91 -16.45
N GLN A 225 -2.85 -2.98 -15.11
CA GLN A 225 -3.81 -3.80 -14.38
C GLN A 225 -5.25 -3.37 -14.65
N HIS A 226 -5.54 -2.07 -14.66
CA HIS A 226 -6.88 -1.57 -14.97
C HIS A 226 -7.33 -2.02 -16.36
N ALA A 227 -6.49 -1.85 -17.38
CA ALA A 227 -6.80 -2.25 -18.75
C ALA A 227 -7.07 -3.76 -18.89
N ALA A 228 -6.29 -4.59 -18.16
CA ALA A 228 -6.46 -6.04 -18.18
C ALA A 228 -7.72 -6.52 -17.42
N LEU A 229 -8.09 -5.82 -16.33
CA LEU A 229 -9.13 -6.26 -15.40
C LEU A 229 -10.50 -5.62 -15.67
N ASP A 230 -10.59 -4.50 -16.42
CA ASP A 230 -11.84 -3.73 -16.53
C ASP A 230 -12.98 -4.59 -17.11
N LEU A 231 -12.84 -5.15 -18.30
CA LEU A 231 -13.89 -5.95 -18.91
C LEU A 231 -14.12 -7.29 -18.19
N PRO A 232 -13.09 -8.13 -17.93
CA PRO A 232 -13.28 -9.40 -17.23
C PRO A 232 -13.83 -9.21 -15.81
N GLY A 233 -13.38 -8.18 -15.08
CA GLY A 233 -13.85 -7.87 -13.73
C GLY A 233 -15.35 -7.55 -13.72
N ARG A 234 -15.82 -6.69 -14.64
CA ARG A 234 -17.24 -6.33 -14.76
C ARG A 234 -18.09 -7.55 -15.14
N GLN A 235 -17.62 -8.40 -16.05
CA GLN A 235 -18.31 -9.63 -16.42
C GLN A 235 -18.44 -10.62 -15.25
N SER A 236 -17.49 -10.58 -14.31
CA SER A 236 -17.50 -11.38 -13.09
C SER A 236 -18.23 -10.71 -11.91
N GLY A 237 -18.94 -9.61 -12.16
CA GLY A 237 -19.75 -8.91 -11.16
C GLY A 237 -18.95 -8.03 -10.20
N TRP A 238 -17.76 -7.57 -10.60
CA TRP A 238 -16.95 -6.59 -9.87
C TRP A 238 -17.14 -5.20 -10.49
N GLN A 239 -17.24 -4.20 -9.64
CA GLN A 239 -17.06 -2.80 -10.04
C GLN A 239 -15.55 -2.53 -10.11
N VAL A 240 -15.00 -2.37 -11.31
CA VAL A 240 -13.59 -2.03 -11.47
C VAL A 240 -13.44 -0.52 -11.34
N LEU A 241 -12.69 -0.10 -10.33
CA LEU A 241 -12.40 1.31 -10.07
C LEU A 241 -11.23 1.78 -10.97
N PRO A 242 -11.11 3.09 -11.23
CA PRO A 242 -9.92 3.63 -11.87
C PRO A 242 -8.64 3.19 -11.13
N ALA A 243 -7.55 3.02 -11.86
CA ALA A 243 -6.26 2.76 -11.23
C ALA A 243 -5.95 3.83 -10.19
N LEU A 244 -5.36 3.41 -9.07
CA LEU A 244 -4.95 4.34 -8.04
C LEU A 244 -4.01 5.39 -8.65
N ALA A 245 -4.09 6.62 -8.16
CA ALA A 245 -3.14 7.66 -8.52
C ALA A 245 -1.78 7.29 -7.89
N GLY A 246 -1.06 6.41 -8.56
CA GLY A 246 0.29 6.01 -8.20
C GLY A 246 1.29 7.14 -8.41
N MET A 247 2.57 6.82 -8.33
CA MET A 247 3.66 7.76 -8.61
C MET A 247 3.79 8.10 -10.11
N GLU A 248 2.84 7.66 -10.96
CA GLU A 248 2.87 7.99 -12.38
C GLU A 248 2.90 9.50 -12.58
N ALA A 249 3.94 9.98 -13.27
CA ALA A 249 4.03 11.35 -13.71
C ALA A 249 2.75 11.68 -14.50
N GLY A 250 2.04 12.70 -14.08
CA GLY A 250 0.84 13.15 -14.79
C GLY A 250 1.22 13.48 -16.23
N ALA A 251 0.57 12.76 -17.17
CA ALA A 251 0.67 13.05 -18.60
C ALA A 251 -0.02 14.39 -18.91
#